data_dbfc66f244b72d4824e5ecb8f706311b
#
_entry.id   dbfc66f244b72d4824e5ecb8f706311b
#
_cell.length_a   1.000
_cell.length_b   1.000
_cell.length_c   1.000
_cell.angle_alpha   90.00
_cell.angle_beta   90.00
_cell.angle_gamma   90.00
#
_symmetry.space_group_name_H-M   'P 1'
#
loop_
_entity.id
_entity.type
_entity.pdbx_description
1 polymer ?
#
loop_
_entity_poly.entity_id
_entity_poly.type
_entity_poly.pdbx_seq_one_letter_code
_entity_poly.pdbx_strand_id
1 'polypeptide(L)'
;MKAIQTIKNMLSDDIKLKIKKVLAVGQNRRMLQWKKQTEPYCKGQYPIGINLIGDISAETGLGQSMRILASSMEKGDIPFCVKQVNTHGQLVHNDNAWEGKAERGIKYAVNLIHIIPGTWAEDYCRLEKGILDKRYNIAYWLWELEEFPDHWLPCIQTVDEIWTPSEFISNSIRKKTKKPVITVPYAIDMENRGEKAKEAEKETDMQGYFNRKYFALPDGMFLFLVMYDFISVSERKNPKAAIEAYIRAFPKEERDAGLVIKVNHVEERKLVQLKERLREYKNIYFITENMSRKEVDSLMNAVDVLVSLHRSEGFGLPVAESMALGKPVISTNWSATAEFMDESCACPVDYQLVRIRKTVGPYEKGNCWAEADVEHAAHYMRRLWEDKGYAHRTGASAKAYIGKHLTYRHAADIVKNRLKAIDGQGK
;
A
#
# COMPACT_ATOMS: atom_id res chain seq x y z
N MET A 1 3.30 13.85 -29.14
CA MET A 1 3.18 13.39 -27.73
C MET A 1 2.98 14.53 -26.74
N LYS A 2 3.79 15.60 -26.71
CA LYS A 2 3.62 16.74 -25.77
C LYS A 2 2.23 17.40 -25.82
N ALA A 3 1.65 17.64 -26.99
CA ALA A 3 0.32 18.26 -27.14
C ALA A 3 -0.82 17.39 -26.53
N ILE A 4 -0.77 16.07 -26.69
CA ILE A 4 -1.76 15.15 -26.11
C ILE A 4 -1.65 15.14 -24.58
N GLN A 5 -0.43 15.19 -24.03
CA GLN A 5 -0.22 15.27 -22.60
C GLN A 5 -0.73 16.60 -22.02
N THR A 6 -0.51 17.71 -22.73
CA THR A 6 -1.03 19.03 -22.36
C THR A 6 -2.57 19.03 -22.31
N ILE A 7 -3.24 18.48 -23.32
CA ILE A 7 -4.70 18.36 -23.37
C ILE A 7 -5.20 17.47 -22.21
N LYS A 8 -4.55 16.31 -21.96
CA LYS A 8 -4.89 15.45 -20.82
C LYS A 8 -4.82 16.19 -19.47
N ASN A 9 -3.82 17.04 -19.29
CA ASN A 9 -3.65 17.80 -18.05
C ASN A 9 -4.71 18.91 -17.86
N MET A 10 -5.33 19.39 -18.94
CA MET A 10 -6.39 20.42 -18.89
C MET A 10 -7.78 19.83 -18.60
N LEU A 11 -7.99 18.54 -18.81
CA LEU A 11 -9.28 17.90 -18.56
C LEU A 11 -9.51 17.68 -17.06
N SER A 12 -10.75 17.90 -16.61
CA SER A 12 -11.16 17.53 -15.26
C SER A 12 -11.13 16.01 -15.07
N ASP A 13 -10.96 15.55 -13.82
CA ASP A 13 -10.92 14.12 -13.51
C ASP A 13 -12.26 13.42 -13.85
N ASP A 14 -13.38 14.12 -13.76
CA ASP A 14 -14.68 13.62 -14.22
C ASP A 14 -14.66 13.28 -15.72
N ILE A 15 -14.09 14.16 -16.55
CA ILE A 15 -13.97 13.93 -17.99
C ILE A 15 -12.98 12.80 -18.26
N LYS A 16 -11.83 12.81 -17.59
CA LYS A 16 -10.82 11.74 -17.71
C LYS A 16 -11.41 10.37 -17.39
N LEU A 17 -12.18 10.29 -16.31
CA LEU A 17 -12.81 9.04 -15.88
C LEU A 17 -13.89 8.60 -16.87
N LYS A 18 -14.72 9.52 -17.40
CA LYS A 18 -15.70 9.19 -18.45
C LYS A 18 -15.01 8.62 -19.69
N ILE A 19 -13.91 9.24 -20.14
CA ILE A 19 -13.12 8.74 -21.28
C ILE A 19 -12.58 7.34 -20.97
N LYS A 20 -12.00 7.13 -19.78
CA LYS A 20 -11.51 5.81 -19.35
C LYS A 20 -12.63 4.76 -19.36
N LYS A 21 -13.82 5.09 -18.86
CA LYS A 21 -14.98 4.17 -18.87
C LYS A 21 -15.39 3.79 -20.30
N VAL A 22 -15.41 4.74 -21.20
CA VAL A 22 -15.73 4.47 -22.63
C VAL A 22 -14.68 3.56 -23.27
N LEU A 23 -13.39 3.85 -23.05
CA LEU A 23 -12.30 3.01 -23.55
C LEU A 23 -12.32 1.61 -22.93
N ALA A 24 -12.65 1.51 -21.64
CA ALA A 24 -12.75 0.24 -20.94
C ALA A 24 -13.80 -0.71 -21.55
N VAL A 25 -14.87 -0.19 -22.18
CA VAL A 25 -15.85 -1.05 -22.86
C VAL A 25 -15.22 -1.89 -23.97
N GLY A 26 -14.38 -1.27 -24.82
CA GLY A 26 -13.66 -1.98 -25.86
C GLY A 26 -12.59 -2.92 -25.34
N GLN A 27 -11.83 -2.46 -24.35
CA GLN A 27 -10.80 -3.28 -23.67
C GLN A 27 -11.43 -4.50 -22.97
N ASN A 28 -12.52 -4.30 -22.23
CA ASN A 28 -13.24 -5.38 -21.55
C ASN A 28 -13.79 -6.40 -22.56
N ARG A 29 -14.35 -5.96 -23.70
CA ARG A 29 -14.81 -6.87 -24.75
C ARG A 29 -13.66 -7.73 -25.29
N ARG A 30 -12.51 -7.14 -25.58
CA ARG A 30 -11.31 -7.85 -26.04
C ARG A 30 -10.82 -8.85 -25.00
N MET A 31 -10.73 -8.43 -23.73
CA MET A 31 -10.33 -9.27 -22.60
C MET A 31 -11.24 -10.46 -22.42
N LEU A 32 -12.58 -10.27 -22.49
CA LEU A 32 -13.54 -11.37 -22.38
C LEU A 32 -13.51 -12.31 -23.59
N GLN A 33 -13.21 -11.82 -24.80
CA GLN A 33 -12.96 -12.68 -25.96
C GLN A 33 -11.71 -13.54 -25.76
N TRP A 34 -10.65 -12.95 -25.20
CA TRP A 34 -9.45 -13.71 -24.84
C TRP A 34 -9.74 -14.78 -23.77
N LYS A 35 -10.48 -14.42 -22.69
CA LYS A 35 -10.88 -15.39 -21.66
C LYS A 35 -11.62 -16.58 -22.21
N LYS A 36 -12.48 -16.40 -23.22
CA LYS A 36 -13.21 -17.51 -23.88
C LYS A 36 -12.28 -18.52 -24.56
N GLN A 37 -11.07 -18.13 -24.91
CA GLN A 37 -10.05 -19.02 -25.52
C GLN A 37 -9.17 -19.70 -24.46
N THR A 38 -9.26 -19.28 -23.20
CA THR A 38 -8.47 -19.87 -22.09
C THR A 38 -9.08 -21.20 -21.69
N GLU A 39 -8.26 -22.25 -21.63
CA GLU A 39 -8.69 -23.57 -21.17
C GLU A 39 -8.96 -23.53 -19.64
N PRO A 40 -10.04 -24.17 -19.17
CA PRO A 40 -10.38 -24.20 -17.76
C PRO A 40 -9.33 -24.93 -16.92
N TYR A 41 -9.33 -24.70 -15.61
CA TYR A 41 -8.46 -25.40 -14.67
C TYR A 41 -8.56 -26.92 -14.83
N CYS A 42 -7.42 -27.57 -14.93
CA CYS A 42 -7.30 -29.02 -15.04
C CYS A 42 -6.45 -29.55 -13.87
N LYS A 43 -7.11 -30.18 -12.90
CA LYS A 43 -6.45 -30.74 -11.71
C LYS A 43 -5.42 -31.80 -12.12
N GLY A 44 -4.25 -31.73 -11.45
CA GLY A 44 -3.16 -32.70 -11.67
C GLY A 44 -2.33 -32.46 -12.94
N GLN A 45 -2.70 -31.46 -13.77
CA GLN A 45 -1.92 -31.10 -14.96
C GLN A 45 -0.56 -30.51 -14.62
N TYR A 46 -0.48 -29.74 -13.52
CA TYR A 46 0.73 -29.10 -13.03
C TYR A 46 0.90 -29.37 -11.53
N PRO A 47 2.14 -29.38 -11.00
CA PRO A 47 2.37 -29.51 -9.56
C PRO A 47 1.72 -28.36 -8.80
N ILE A 48 1.24 -28.66 -7.58
CA ILE A 48 0.65 -27.62 -6.72
C ILE A 48 1.72 -26.59 -6.29
N GLY A 49 1.37 -25.34 -6.32
CA GLY A 49 2.25 -24.20 -6.03
C GLY A 49 1.74 -22.97 -6.76
N ILE A 50 2.47 -21.86 -6.65
CA ILE A 50 2.05 -20.54 -7.14
C ILE A 50 3.00 -19.98 -8.20
N ASN A 51 2.44 -19.57 -9.33
CA ASN A 51 3.12 -18.67 -10.25
C ASN A 51 2.73 -17.23 -9.88
N LEU A 52 3.65 -16.49 -9.27
CA LEU A 52 3.43 -15.09 -8.89
C LEU A 52 3.70 -14.21 -10.10
N ILE A 53 2.64 -13.64 -10.69
CA ILE A 53 2.69 -12.90 -11.96
C ILE A 53 2.45 -11.41 -11.70
N GLY A 54 3.40 -10.56 -12.06
CA GLY A 54 3.29 -9.11 -11.90
C GLY A 54 4.64 -8.41 -11.91
N ASP A 55 4.67 -7.15 -11.43
CA ASP A 55 5.85 -6.29 -11.48
C ASP A 55 6.59 -6.25 -10.14
N ILE A 56 7.37 -7.31 -9.83
CA ILE A 56 8.05 -7.46 -8.54
C ILE A 56 9.25 -6.52 -8.38
N SER A 57 9.90 -6.14 -9.49
CA SER A 57 11.09 -5.29 -9.49
C SER A 57 10.78 -3.80 -9.41
N ALA A 58 9.52 -3.39 -9.55
CA ALA A 58 9.14 -1.98 -9.52
C ALA A 58 9.30 -1.36 -8.13
N GLU A 59 9.90 -0.18 -8.06
CA GLU A 59 10.05 0.62 -6.84
C GLU A 59 8.75 1.39 -6.50
N THR A 60 7.67 0.65 -6.31
CA THR A 60 6.32 1.17 -6.03
C THR A 60 5.67 0.40 -4.89
N GLY A 61 4.55 0.92 -4.36
CA GLY A 61 3.73 0.19 -3.38
C GLY A 61 3.21 -1.15 -3.91
N LEU A 62 2.94 -1.26 -5.22
CA LEU A 62 2.53 -2.52 -5.85
C LEU A 62 3.68 -3.52 -5.94
N GLY A 63 4.89 -3.07 -6.32
CA GLY A 63 6.08 -3.91 -6.28
C GLY A 63 6.39 -4.40 -4.86
N GLN A 64 6.29 -3.51 -3.87
CA GLN A 64 6.45 -3.88 -2.46
C GLN A 64 5.41 -4.91 -2.00
N SER A 65 4.15 -4.75 -2.40
CA SER A 65 3.09 -5.72 -2.15
C SER A 65 3.46 -7.11 -2.69
N MET A 66 3.96 -7.17 -3.91
CA MET A 66 4.35 -8.42 -4.54
C MET A 66 5.56 -9.07 -3.84
N ARG A 67 6.56 -8.28 -3.40
CA ARG A 67 7.69 -8.76 -2.61
C ARG A 67 7.28 -9.32 -1.25
N ILE A 68 6.30 -8.71 -0.57
CA ILE A 68 5.74 -9.23 0.68
C ILE A 68 5.06 -10.58 0.45
N LEU A 69 4.30 -10.74 -0.63
CA LEU A 69 3.69 -12.02 -0.99
C LEU A 69 4.76 -13.08 -1.27
N ALA A 70 5.80 -12.76 -2.05
CA ALA A 70 6.91 -13.67 -2.32
C ALA A 70 7.62 -14.12 -1.04
N SER A 71 7.91 -13.17 -0.12
CA SER A 71 8.51 -13.46 1.18
C SER A 71 7.60 -14.36 2.04
N SER A 72 6.29 -14.14 2.00
CA SER A 72 5.32 -14.97 2.72
C SER A 72 5.30 -16.40 2.19
N MET A 73 5.41 -16.57 0.87
CA MET A 73 5.50 -17.89 0.24
C MET A 73 6.81 -18.60 0.59
N GLU A 74 7.94 -17.90 0.53
CA GLU A 74 9.25 -18.47 0.83
C GLU A 74 9.36 -18.88 2.30
N LYS A 75 9.05 -17.98 3.24
CA LYS A 75 9.06 -18.28 4.68
C LYS A 75 7.99 -19.29 5.09
N GLY A 76 6.98 -19.46 4.27
CA GLY A 76 5.93 -20.48 4.44
C GLY A 76 6.25 -21.81 3.76
N ASP A 77 7.42 -22.03 3.14
CA ASP A 77 7.75 -23.23 2.36
C ASP A 77 6.69 -23.58 1.30
N ILE A 78 6.09 -22.55 0.68
CA ILE A 78 5.13 -22.71 -0.41
C ILE A 78 5.91 -22.73 -1.73
N PRO A 79 5.80 -23.76 -2.57
CA PRO A 79 6.44 -23.79 -3.87
C PRO A 79 5.95 -22.63 -4.75
N PHE A 80 6.85 -21.77 -5.22
CA PHE A 80 6.49 -20.69 -6.13
C PHE A 80 7.60 -20.33 -7.12
N CYS A 81 7.23 -19.69 -8.21
CA CYS A 81 8.12 -18.99 -9.12
C CYS A 81 7.55 -17.59 -9.43
N VAL A 82 8.40 -16.70 -9.92
CA VAL A 82 8.02 -15.34 -10.29
C VAL A 82 8.01 -15.19 -11.81
N LYS A 83 6.94 -14.66 -12.36
CA LYS A 83 6.86 -14.21 -13.75
C LYS A 83 6.74 -12.70 -13.76
N GLN A 84 7.84 -12.04 -14.09
CA GLN A 84 7.87 -10.58 -14.26
C GLN A 84 6.97 -10.16 -15.42
N VAL A 85 6.09 -9.21 -15.19
CA VAL A 85 5.26 -8.57 -16.21
C VAL A 85 5.32 -7.07 -15.97
N ASN A 86 5.91 -6.34 -16.91
CA ASN A 86 5.99 -4.89 -16.83
C ASN A 86 4.61 -4.29 -17.14
N THR A 87 3.91 -3.86 -16.11
CA THR A 87 2.55 -3.32 -16.20
C THR A 87 2.52 -1.84 -16.61
N HIS A 88 3.58 -1.08 -16.35
CA HIS A 88 3.64 0.35 -16.66
C HIS A 88 5.05 0.76 -17.15
N GLY A 89 5.17 1.19 -18.39
CA GLY A 89 6.41 1.38 -19.14
C GLY A 89 7.36 2.51 -18.71
N GLN A 90 7.26 3.10 -17.53
CA GLN A 90 8.17 4.15 -17.03
C GLN A 90 8.49 4.04 -15.54
N LEU A 91 8.32 2.87 -14.94
CA LEU A 91 8.69 2.64 -13.54
C LEU A 91 10.18 2.33 -13.42
N VAL A 92 10.76 2.73 -12.29
CA VAL A 92 12.13 2.33 -11.93
C VAL A 92 12.07 0.89 -11.45
N HIS A 93 12.94 0.03 -12.01
CA HIS A 93 13.01 -1.40 -11.76
C HIS A 93 14.41 -1.76 -11.27
N ASN A 94 14.72 -1.47 -10.01
CA ASN A 94 16.05 -1.69 -9.44
C ASN A 94 16.06 -2.77 -8.34
N ASP A 95 14.89 -3.28 -7.94
CA ASP A 95 14.83 -4.32 -6.92
C ASP A 95 15.02 -5.70 -7.55
N ASN A 96 16.19 -6.30 -7.33
CA ASN A 96 16.59 -7.59 -7.87
C ASN A 96 16.54 -8.72 -6.82
N ALA A 97 15.93 -8.49 -5.65
CA ALA A 97 15.92 -9.45 -4.53
C ALA A 97 15.32 -10.83 -4.93
N TRP A 98 14.45 -10.86 -5.94
CA TRP A 98 13.77 -12.06 -6.41
C TRP A 98 14.20 -12.55 -7.79
N GLU A 99 15.32 -12.05 -8.32
CA GLU A 99 15.83 -12.44 -9.65
C GLU A 99 16.10 -13.95 -9.74
N GLY A 100 16.61 -14.56 -8.65
CA GLY A 100 16.82 -16.01 -8.56
C GLY A 100 15.55 -16.88 -8.61
N LYS A 101 14.36 -16.30 -8.41
CA LYS A 101 13.06 -16.96 -8.57
C LYS A 101 12.36 -16.58 -9.89
N ALA A 102 12.96 -15.62 -10.64
CA ALA A 102 12.44 -15.22 -11.94
C ALA A 102 12.67 -16.34 -12.96
N GLU A 103 11.60 -16.73 -13.61
CA GLU A 103 11.60 -17.83 -14.56
C GLU A 103 11.13 -17.36 -15.93
N ARG A 104 11.67 -17.95 -16.99
CA ARG A 104 11.17 -17.70 -18.35
C ARG A 104 9.75 -18.20 -18.56
N GLY A 105 9.38 -19.26 -17.84
CA GLY A 105 8.05 -19.87 -17.89
C GLY A 105 7.46 -20.03 -16.49
N ILE A 106 6.21 -20.49 -16.44
CA ILE A 106 5.48 -20.80 -15.21
C ILE A 106 5.41 -22.31 -15.00
N LYS A 107 5.45 -22.76 -13.73
CA LYS A 107 5.58 -24.17 -13.37
C LYS A 107 4.33 -24.78 -12.73
N TYR A 108 3.57 -23.97 -11.95
CA TYR A 108 2.63 -24.47 -10.98
C TYR A 108 1.17 -24.39 -11.44
N ALA A 109 0.30 -25.08 -10.71
CA ALA A 109 -1.12 -25.19 -11.01
C ALA A 109 -1.92 -23.91 -10.74
N VAL A 110 -1.41 -23.01 -9.89
CA VAL A 110 -2.12 -21.78 -9.49
C VAL A 110 -1.36 -20.54 -9.94
N ASN A 111 -2.03 -19.67 -10.66
CA ASN A 111 -1.54 -18.32 -10.97
C ASN A 111 -2.05 -17.36 -9.92
N LEU A 112 -1.16 -16.57 -9.32
CA LEU A 112 -1.50 -15.40 -8.51
C LEU A 112 -1.07 -14.15 -9.26
N ILE A 113 -2.05 -13.45 -9.84
CA ILE A 113 -1.83 -12.33 -10.77
C ILE A 113 -1.99 -11.02 -10.01
N HIS A 114 -0.87 -10.33 -9.80
CA HIS A 114 -0.82 -9.05 -9.10
C HIS A 114 -0.85 -7.88 -10.08
N ILE A 115 -2.02 -7.62 -10.64
CA ILE A 115 -2.33 -6.50 -11.53
C ILE A 115 -3.59 -5.83 -10.99
N ILE A 116 -3.58 -4.50 -10.85
CA ILE A 116 -4.73 -3.77 -10.30
C ILE A 116 -5.92 -3.74 -11.26
N PRO A 117 -7.17 -3.69 -10.76
CA PRO A 117 -8.36 -3.65 -11.61
C PRO A 117 -8.39 -2.53 -12.63
N GLY A 118 -7.77 -1.38 -12.29
CA GLY A 118 -7.76 -0.19 -13.15
C GLY A 118 -6.98 -0.33 -14.46
N THR A 119 -6.05 -1.28 -14.54
CA THR A 119 -5.27 -1.59 -15.75
C THR A 119 -5.50 -3.02 -16.24
N TRP A 120 -6.27 -3.81 -15.48
CA TRP A 120 -6.45 -5.24 -15.69
C TRP A 120 -6.79 -5.61 -17.13
N ALA A 121 -7.79 -4.95 -17.72
CA ALA A 121 -8.26 -5.32 -19.06
C ALA A 121 -7.19 -5.13 -20.15
N GLU A 122 -6.32 -4.14 -19.99
CA GLU A 122 -5.20 -3.89 -20.90
C GLU A 122 -4.07 -4.89 -20.67
N ASP A 123 -3.62 -5.04 -19.44
CA ASP A 123 -2.48 -5.89 -19.06
C ASP A 123 -2.81 -7.38 -19.23
N TYR A 124 -4.05 -7.80 -18.96
CA TYR A 124 -4.52 -9.16 -19.20
C TYR A 124 -4.34 -9.58 -20.68
N CYS A 125 -4.62 -8.68 -21.61
CA CYS A 125 -4.44 -8.93 -23.04
C CYS A 125 -2.98 -8.92 -23.51
N ARG A 126 -2.04 -8.54 -22.64
CA ARG A 126 -0.59 -8.58 -22.89
C ARG A 126 0.09 -9.80 -22.31
N LEU A 127 -0.62 -10.57 -21.48
CA LEU A 127 -0.09 -11.82 -20.95
C LEU A 127 0.24 -12.79 -22.09
N GLU A 128 1.25 -13.61 -21.89
CA GLU A 128 1.64 -14.62 -22.87
C GLU A 128 0.49 -15.61 -23.12
N LYS A 129 0.31 -16.03 -24.38
CA LYS A 129 -0.67 -17.08 -24.71
C LYS A 129 -0.38 -18.36 -23.94
N GLY A 130 -1.43 -18.99 -23.43
CA GLY A 130 -1.33 -20.25 -22.69
C GLY A 130 -0.91 -20.10 -21.22
N ILE A 131 -0.50 -18.89 -20.77
CA ILE A 131 -0.09 -18.69 -19.37
C ILE A 131 -1.23 -18.96 -18.39
N LEU A 132 -2.47 -18.76 -18.81
CA LEU A 132 -3.66 -18.94 -17.99
C LEU A 132 -4.31 -20.33 -18.15
N ASP A 133 -3.90 -21.08 -19.19
CA ASP A 133 -4.54 -22.32 -19.59
C ASP A 133 -4.31 -23.44 -18.58
N LYS A 134 -5.37 -24.18 -18.28
CA LYS A 134 -5.38 -25.36 -17.38
C LYS A 134 -4.92 -25.04 -15.95
N ARG A 135 -4.86 -23.76 -15.58
CA ARG A 135 -4.46 -23.26 -14.26
C ARG A 135 -5.61 -22.59 -13.54
N TYR A 136 -5.56 -22.64 -12.22
CA TYR A 136 -6.46 -21.89 -11.36
C TYR A 136 -5.95 -20.45 -11.26
N ASN A 137 -6.72 -19.51 -11.77
CA ASN A 137 -6.28 -18.14 -11.93
C ASN A 137 -6.87 -17.25 -10.81
N ILE A 138 -6.01 -16.70 -9.96
CA ILE A 138 -6.36 -15.84 -8.85
C ILE A 138 -5.85 -14.42 -9.15
N ALA A 139 -6.70 -13.42 -8.96
CA ALA A 139 -6.27 -12.03 -8.95
C ALA A 139 -5.94 -11.57 -7.53
N TYR A 140 -4.84 -10.85 -7.34
CA TYR A 140 -4.57 -10.14 -6.08
C TYR A 140 -4.83 -8.65 -6.30
N TRP A 141 -5.93 -8.15 -5.73
CA TRP A 141 -6.43 -6.81 -6.01
C TRP A 141 -6.39 -5.88 -4.82
N LEU A 142 -6.10 -4.60 -5.13
CA LEU A 142 -6.19 -3.49 -4.19
C LEU A 142 -7.28 -2.53 -4.63
N TRP A 143 -7.98 -1.99 -3.64
CA TRP A 143 -8.97 -0.93 -3.79
C TRP A 143 -9.11 -0.19 -2.45
N GLU A 144 -9.53 1.07 -2.49
CA GLU A 144 -9.51 1.90 -1.28
C GLU A 144 -10.88 2.47 -0.88
N LEU A 145 -11.98 2.09 -1.55
CA LEU A 145 -13.33 2.53 -1.16
C LEU A 145 -14.26 1.33 -0.90
N GLU A 146 -15.34 1.58 -0.15
CA GLU A 146 -16.35 0.55 0.16
C GLU A 146 -17.10 0.03 -1.07
N GLU A 147 -17.19 0.84 -2.13
CA GLU A 147 -17.85 0.46 -3.37
C GLU A 147 -16.83 0.16 -4.45
N PHE A 148 -16.79 -1.12 -4.86
CA PHE A 148 -15.96 -1.54 -5.99
C PHE A 148 -16.56 -1.01 -7.30
N PRO A 149 -15.77 -0.38 -8.19
CA PRO A 149 -16.27 0.27 -9.39
C PRO A 149 -16.94 -0.69 -10.38
N ASP A 150 -18.15 -0.39 -10.80
CA ASP A 150 -18.94 -1.25 -11.70
C ASP A 150 -18.27 -1.47 -13.06
N HIS A 151 -17.51 -0.51 -13.56
CA HIS A 151 -16.80 -0.66 -14.83
C HIS A 151 -15.62 -1.66 -14.79
N TRP A 152 -15.24 -2.16 -13.59
CA TRP A 152 -14.27 -3.22 -13.39
C TRP A 152 -14.90 -4.60 -13.20
N LEU A 153 -16.22 -4.70 -13.11
CA LEU A 153 -16.92 -5.99 -12.95
C LEU A 153 -16.59 -7.02 -14.04
N PRO A 154 -16.38 -6.63 -15.32
CA PRO A 154 -15.94 -7.59 -16.33
C PRO A 154 -14.60 -8.27 -16.01
N CYS A 155 -13.70 -7.61 -15.24
CA CYS A 155 -12.42 -8.20 -14.83
C CYS A 155 -12.62 -9.40 -13.92
N ILE A 156 -13.65 -9.41 -13.07
CA ILE A 156 -13.99 -10.50 -12.17
C ILE A 156 -14.29 -11.80 -12.95
N GLN A 157 -14.83 -11.69 -14.17
CA GLN A 157 -15.17 -12.87 -14.99
C GLN A 157 -13.93 -13.59 -15.51
N THR A 158 -12.76 -12.96 -15.51
CA THR A 158 -11.54 -13.52 -16.10
C THR A 158 -10.74 -14.42 -15.16
N VAL A 159 -11.04 -14.40 -13.88
CA VAL A 159 -10.36 -15.18 -12.84
C VAL A 159 -11.29 -16.16 -12.14
N ASP A 160 -10.74 -17.14 -11.47
CA ASP A 160 -11.52 -18.14 -10.72
C ASP A 160 -11.79 -17.65 -9.29
N GLU A 161 -10.87 -16.82 -8.74
CA GLU A 161 -10.90 -16.33 -7.37
C GLU A 161 -10.20 -14.98 -7.26
N ILE A 162 -10.47 -14.23 -6.18
CA ILE A 162 -9.86 -12.94 -5.91
C ILE A 162 -9.28 -12.97 -4.49
N TRP A 163 -8.03 -12.52 -4.35
CA TRP A 163 -7.40 -12.26 -3.06
C TRP A 163 -7.18 -10.78 -2.85
N THR A 164 -7.23 -10.34 -1.60
CA THR A 164 -7.00 -8.94 -1.22
C THR A 164 -6.25 -8.86 0.10
N PRO A 165 -5.55 -7.75 0.41
CA PRO A 165 -4.79 -7.63 1.65
C PRO A 165 -5.64 -7.31 2.89
N SER A 166 -6.93 -6.99 2.76
CA SER A 166 -7.77 -6.59 3.88
C SER A 166 -9.22 -7.02 3.70
N GLU A 167 -9.94 -7.20 4.81
CA GLU A 167 -11.38 -7.47 4.80
C GLU A 167 -12.17 -6.30 4.23
N PHE A 168 -11.69 -5.06 4.42
CA PHE A 168 -12.30 -3.87 3.84
C PHE A 168 -12.42 -3.98 2.31
N ILE A 169 -11.32 -4.38 1.64
CA ILE A 169 -11.35 -4.61 0.18
C ILE A 169 -12.17 -5.85 -0.16
N SER A 170 -11.96 -6.95 0.57
CA SER A 170 -12.73 -8.18 0.34
C SER A 170 -14.23 -7.92 0.37
N ASN A 171 -14.71 -7.16 1.36
CA ASN A 171 -16.13 -6.84 1.52
C ASN A 171 -16.65 -5.95 0.39
N SER A 172 -15.84 -4.99 -0.09
CA SER A 172 -16.17 -4.17 -1.27
C SER A 172 -16.44 -5.05 -2.51
N ILE A 173 -15.58 -6.07 -2.73
CA ILE A 173 -15.68 -6.97 -3.88
C ILE A 173 -16.77 -8.03 -3.69
N ARG A 174 -16.93 -8.60 -2.49
CA ARG A 174 -17.97 -9.60 -2.16
C ARG A 174 -19.40 -9.10 -2.46
N LYS A 175 -19.65 -7.79 -2.31
CA LYS A 175 -20.92 -7.16 -2.72
C LYS A 175 -21.23 -7.34 -4.22
N LYS A 176 -20.21 -7.59 -5.05
CA LYS A 176 -20.30 -7.58 -6.52
C LYS A 176 -20.15 -8.95 -7.17
N THR A 177 -19.81 -10.01 -6.42
CA THR A 177 -19.58 -11.35 -6.98
C THR A 177 -19.91 -12.47 -5.99
N LYS A 178 -20.21 -13.65 -6.54
CA LYS A 178 -20.32 -14.90 -5.77
C LYS A 178 -19.05 -15.76 -5.86
N LYS A 179 -18.04 -15.34 -6.62
CA LYS A 179 -16.75 -16.04 -6.65
C LYS A 179 -16.08 -15.94 -5.28
N PRO A 180 -15.21 -16.89 -4.93
CA PRO A 180 -14.44 -16.80 -3.69
C PRO A 180 -13.62 -15.49 -3.65
N VAL A 181 -13.72 -14.76 -2.54
CA VAL A 181 -12.89 -13.59 -2.24
C VAL A 181 -12.25 -13.82 -0.88
N ILE A 182 -10.94 -13.98 -0.88
CA ILE A 182 -10.14 -14.39 0.28
C ILE A 182 -9.26 -13.23 0.72
N THR A 183 -9.26 -12.93 2.01
CA THR A 183 -8.32 -11.98 2.60
C THR A 183 -7.01 -12.69 2.91
N VAL A 184 -5.93 -12.24 2.27
CA VAL A 184 -4.55 -12.68 2.52
C VAL A 184 -3.76 -11.44 2.90
N PRO A 185 -3.64 -11.12 4.19
CA PRO A 185 -3.04 -9.88 4.65
C PRO A 185 -1.53 -9.85 4.36
N TYR A 186 -0.99 -8.64 4.25
CA TYR A 186 0.45 -8.48 4.18
C TYR A 186 1.11 -8.87 5.49
N ALA A 187 2.18 -9.62 5.39
CA ALA A 187 3.07 -9.85 6.52
C ALA A 187 4.04 -8.66 6.67
N ILE A 188 4.20 -8.22 7.91
CA ILE A 188 5.07 -7.09 8.24
C ILE A 188 6.20 -7.60 9.12
N ASP A 189 7.42 -7.58 8.59
CA ASP A 189 8.63 -7.96 9.31
C ASP A 189 9.66 -6.86 9.14
N MET A 190 9.98 -6.19 10.24
CA MET A 190 10.97 -5.12 10.27
C MET A 190 12.31 -5.58 10.91
N GLU A 191 12.32 -6.74 11.59
CA GLU A 191 13.49 -7.17 12.36
C GLU A 191 14.71 -7.53 11.50
N ASN A 192 14.47 -7.94 10.24
CA ASN A 192 15.53 -8.36 9.33
C ASN A 192 15.80 -7.38 8.18
N ARG A 193 15.18 -6.20 8.19
CA ARG A 193 15.37 -5.20 7.13
C ARG A 193 16.60 -4.32 7.32
N GLY A 194 17.11 -4.21 8.55
CA GLY A 194 18.45 -3.68 8.79
C GLY A 194 19.47 -4.73 8.31
N GLU A 195 20.14 -4.52 7.19
CA GLU A 195 21.35 -5.28 6.89
C GLU A 195 22.31 -5.06 8.06
N LYS A 196 22.87 -6.15 8.61
CA LYS A 196 23.97 -6.04 9.56
C LYS A 196 25.02 -5.17 8.92
N ALA A 197 25.20 -3.96 9.44
CA ALA A 197 26.16 -3.01 8.90
C ALA A 197 27.53 -3.70 8.84
N LYS A 198 28.07 -3.85 7.65
CA LYS A 198 29.49 -4.09 7.48
C LYS A 198 30.17 -2.83 7.99
N GLU A 199 30.82 -2.96 9.18
CA GLU A 199 31.65 -1.96 9.84
C GLU A 199 31.21 -0.49 9.69
N ALA A 200 30.52 -0.03 10.75
CA ALA A 200 30.40 1.35 11.23
C ALA A 200 30.44 2.48 10.20
N GLU A 201 29.37 2.68 9.46
CA GLU A 201 29.05 4.05 9.06
C GLU A 201 28.58 4.79 10.33
N LYS A 202 29.25 5.90 10.68
CA LYS A 202 28.97 6.75 11.88
C LYS A 202 27.53 7.29 11.95
N GLU A 203 26.69 6.96 10.97
CA GLU A 203 25.33 7.46 10.79
C GLU A 203 24.27 6.36 10.89
N THR A 204 24.63 5.16 11.36
CA THR A 204 23.69 4.06 11.61
C THR A 204 23.56 3.76 13.10
N ASP A 205 22.40 3.22 13.49
CA ASP A 205 22.17 2.66 14.82
C ASP A 205 22.68 1.21 14.93
N MET A 206 22.56 0.60 16.13
CA MET A 206 22.99 -0.78 16.39
C MET A 206 22.21 -1.82 15.58
N GLN A 207 21.07 -1.46 14.99
CA GLN A 207 20.23 -2.31 14.15
C GLN A 207 20.50 -2.09 12.65
N GLY A 208 21.44 -1.18 12.30
CA GLY A 208 21.82 -0.86 10.92
C GLY A 208 20.89 0.10 10.19
N TYR A 209 19.98 0.78 10.91
CA TYR A 209 19.18 1.87 10.37
C TYR A 209 19.95 3.19 10.40
N PHE A 210 19.75 4.01 9.37
CA PHE A 210 20.28 5.38 9.36
C PHE A 210 19.64 6.21 10.49
N ASN A 211 20.45 6.98 11.18
CA ASN A 211 20.01 7.79 12.31
C ASN A 211 19.51 9.18 11.89
N ARG A 212 19.09 10.02 12.84
CA ARG A 212 18.57 11.38 12.59
C ARG A 212 19.56 12.26 11.85
N LYS A 213 20.86 12.14 12.13
CA LYS A 213 21.91 12.94 11.49
C LYS A 213 21.97 12.69 9.98
N TYR A 214 21.78 11.45 9.51
CA TYR A 214 21.69 11.12 8.09
C TYR A 214 20.58 11.92 7.38
N PHE A 215 19.46 12.13 8.05
CA PHE A 215 18.31 12.87 7.53
C PHE A 215 18.34 14.37 7.84
N ALA A 216 19.44 14.89 8.39
CA ALA A 216 19.53 16.27 8.88
C ALA A 216 18.40 16.65 9.86
N LEU A 217 17.95 15.71 10.69
CA LEU A 217 16.93 15.89 11.70
C LEU A 217 17.58 16.16 13.07
N PRO A 218 16.96 17.01 13.93
CA PRO A 218 17.52 17.35 15.24
C PRO A 218 17.49 16.17 16.22
N ASP A 219 18.55 16.00 16.97
CA ASP A 219 18.58 15.13 18.13
C ASP A 219 17.78 15.75 19.30
N GLY A 220 17.12 14.90 20.10
CA GLY A 220 16.41 15.34 21.29
C GLY A 220 15.01 15.95 21.07
N MET A 221 14.64 16.30 19.84
CA MET A 221 13.30 16.78 19.50
C MET A 221 12.33 15.59 19.32
N PHE A 222 11.07 15.74 19.75
CA PHE A 222 10.02 14.76 19.50
C PHE A 222 9.43 14.94 18.11
N LEU A 223 9.62 13.98 17.22
CA LEU A 223 9.34 14.10 15.78
C LEU A 223 8.11 13.30 15.34
N PHE A 224 7.16 14.00 14.74
CA PHE A 224 6.02 13.42 14.03
C PHE A 224 6.35 13.30 12.55
N LEU A 225 5.99 12.17 11.91
CA LEU A 225 6.22 11.93 10.49
C LEU A 225 4.89 11.85 9.72
N VAL A 226 4.81 12.61 8.65
CA VAL A 226 3.76 12.52 7.62
C VAL A 226 4.39 12.11 6.31
N MET A 227 3.87 11.04 5.68
CA MET A 227 4.40 10.53 4.41
C MET A 227 3.31 10.48 3.35
N TYR A 228 3.57 11.03 2.18
CA TYR A 228 2.65 10.95 1.06
C TYR A 228 3.37 11.12 -0.29
N ASP A 229 2.62 10.89 -1.36
CA ASP A 229 3.09 10.96 -2.73
C ASP A 229 2.18 11.90 -3.52
N PHE A 230 2.75 12.79 -4.34
CA PHE A 230 1.95 13.68 -5.18
C PHE A 230 1.31 12.96 -6.39
N ILE A 231 1.84 11.83 -6.84
CA ILE A 231 1.25 11.03 -7.94
C ILE A 231 0.08 10.20 -7.43
N SER A 232 0.20 9.62 -6.23
CA SER A 232 -0.94 8.99 -5.57
C SER A 232 -1.93 10.10 -5.22
N VAL A 233 -3.22 9.81 -5.30
CA VAL A 233 -4.27 10.81 -5.04
C VAL A 233 -4.07 11.42 -3.65
N SER A 234 -3.42 12.59 -3.59
CA SER A 234 -3.05 13.27 -2.34
C SER A 234 -4.27 13.59 -1.46
N GLU A 235 -5.44 13.79 -2.08
CA GLU A 235 -6.70 13.99 -1.39
C GLU A 235 -7.07 12.78 -0.52
N ARG A 236 -6.80 11.55 -0.98
CA ARG A 236 -7.05 10.33 -0.21
C ARG A 236 -6.08 10.20 0.95
N LYS A 237 -4.80 10.49 0.74
CA LYS A 237 -3.78 10.47 1.81
C LYS A 237 -3.95 11.60 2.83
N ASN A 238 -4.62 12.68 2.46
CA ASN A 238 -5.01 13.81 3.31
C ASN A 238 -3.89 14.41 4.18
N PRO A 239 -2.70 14.70 3.61
CA PRO A 239 -1.60 15.26 4.40
C PRO A 239 -1.96 16.61 5.03
N LYS A 240 -2.93 17.32 4.44
CA LYS A 240 -3.40 18.61 4.95
C LYS A 240 -4.00 18.48 6.35
N ALA A 241 -4.78 17.43 6.62
CA ALA A 241 -5.35 17.21 7.95
C ALA A 241 -4.25 16.91 8.98
N ALA A 242 -3.24 16.12 8.62
CA ALA A 242 -2.13 15.82 9.52
C ALA A 242 -1.27 17.07 9.84
N ILE A 243 -1.01 17.90 8.85
CA ILE A 243 -0.32 19.19 9.05
C ILE A 243 -1.16 20.12 9.91
N GLU A 244 -2.46 20.21 9.66
CA GLU A 244 -3.38 21.03 10.43
C GLU A 244 -3.47 20.56 11.90
N ALA A 245 -3.49 19.23 12.13
CA ALA A 245 -3.46 18.68 13.48
C ALA A 245 -2.18 19.09 14.23
N TYR A 246 -1.03 19.06 13.56
CA TYR A 246 0.22 19.52 14.14
C TYR A 246 0.18 21.03 14.48
N ILE A 247 -0.32 21.87 13.59
CA ILE A 247 -0.48 23.31 13.81
C ILE A 247 -1.39 23.62 15.02
N ARG A 248 -2.45 22.80 15.23
CA ARG A 248 -3.34 22.95 16.38
C ARG A 248 -2.76 22.37 17.67
N ALA A 249 -1.92 21.35 17.55
CA ALA A 249 -1.26 20.75 18.70
C ALA A 249 -0.17 21.66 19.27
N PHE A 250 0.60 22.33 18.43
CA PHE A 250 1.81 23.05 18.83
C PHE A 250 1.83 24.48 18.28
N PRO A 251 2.14 25.46 19.16
CA PRO A 251 2.33 26.84 18.74
C PRO A 251 3.61 26.97 17.89
N LYS A 252 3.74 28.08 17.14
CA LYS A 252 4.91 28.36 16.28
C LYS A 252 6.23 28.42 17.05
N GLU A 253 6.15 28.80 18.32
CA GLU A 253 7.25 28.96 19.25
C GLU A 253 7.73 27.65 19.89
N GLU A 254 6.98 26.54 19.71
CA GLU A 254 7.38 25.24 20.22
C GLU A 254 8.76 24.85 19.68
N ARG A 255 9.60 24.30 20.57
CA ARG A 255 11.01 23.96 20.25
C ARG A 255 11.32 22.47 20.40
N ASP A 256 10.50 21.75 21.16
CA ASP A 256 10.77 20.37 21.54
C ASP A 256 9.92 19.36 20.75
N ALA A 257 8.98 19.85 19.94
CA ALA A 257 8.20 19.05 18.98
C ALA A 257 8.45 19.51 17.55
N GLY A 258 8.58 18.56 16.61
CA GLY A 258 8.82 18.84 15.19
C GLY A 258 7.97 17.95 14.27
N LEU A 259 7.71 18.43 13.05
CA LEU A 259 7.00 17.73 12.00
C LEU A 259 7.93 17.44 10.82
N VAL A 260 8.10 16.17 10.49
CA VAL A 260 8.81 15.72 9.31
C VAL A 260 7.79 15.40 8.20
N ILE A 261 7.92 16.05 7.06
CA ILE A 261 7.04 15.89 5.91
C ILE A 261 7.86 15.22 4.79
N LYS A 262 7.67 13.91 4.61
CA LYS A 262 8.28 13.14 3.53
C LYS A 262 7.35 13.12 2.31
N VAL A 263 7.84 13.63 1.19
CA VAL A 263 7.09 13.71 -0.07
C VAL A 263 7.81 12.99 -1.19
N ASN A 264 7.12 12.08 -1.87
CA ASN A 264 7.60 11.46 -3.12
C ASN A 264 7.02 12.17 -4.34
N HIS A 265 7.71 12.05 -5.49
CA HIS A 265 7.30 12.59 -6.79
C HIS A 265 6.88 14.07 -6.69
N VAL A 266 7.82 14.90 -6.28
CA VAL A 266 7.60 16.30 -5.95
C VAL A 266 7.01 17.07 -7.14
N GLU A 267 5.88 17.74 -6.89
CA GLU A 267 5.33 18.77 -7.75
C GLU A 267 5.77 20.13 -7.19
N GLU A 268 6.80 20.72 -7.80
CA GLU A 268 7.53 21.89 -7.28
C GLU A 268 6.60 23.04 -6.85
N ARG A 269 5.60 23.36 -7.69
CA ARG A 269 4.64 24.42 -7.38
C ARG A 269 3.86 24.18 -6.08
N LYS A 270 3.43 22.94 -5.86
CA LYS A 270 2.68 22.58 -4.62
C LYS A 270 3.59 22.59 -3.40
N LEU A 271 4.83 22.12 -3.57
CA LEU A 271 5.82 22.13 -2.50
C LEU A 271 6.16 23.57 -2.08
N VAL A 272 6.39 24.48 -3.02
CA VAL A 272 6.65 25.89 -2.74
C VAL A 272 5.48 26.53 -2.00
N GLN A 273 4.25 26.29 -2.44
CA GLN A 273 3.04 26.80 -1.75
C GLN A 273 2.92 26.24 -0.33
N LEU A 274 3.26 24.96 -0.12
CA LEU A 274 3.24 24.36 1.21
C LEU A 274 4.31 24.95 2.12
N LYS A 275 5.54 25.09 1.64
CA LYS A 275 6.65 25.71 2.38
C LYS A 275 6.33 27.17 2.77
N GLU A 276 5.76 27.94 1.84
CA GLU A 276 5.36 29.33 2.11
C GLU A 276 4.27 29.42 3.19
N ARG A 277 3.28 28.54 3.15
CA ARG A 277 2.23 28.46 4.19
C ARG A 277 2.81 28.15 5.56
N LEU A 278 3.88 27.37 5.63
CA LEU A 278 4.48 26.86 6.88
C LEU A 278 5.76 27.62 7.29
N ARG A 279 6.12 28.71 6.61
CA ARG A 279 7.39 29.44 6.79
C ARG A 279 7.65 29.95 8.21
N GLU A 280 6.58 30.18 8.98
CA GLU A 280 6.69 30.68 10.35
C GLU A 280 7.00 29.56 11.37
N TYR A 281 6.82 28.29 11.00
CA TYR A 281 7.14 27.11 11.81
C TYR A 281 8.57 26.65 11.52
N LYS A 282 9.48 26.86 12.45
CA LYS A 282 10.91 26.55 12.26
C LYS A 282 11.27 25.08 12.48
N ASN A 283 10.38 24.32 13.07
CA ASN A 283 10.53 22.91 13.41
C ASN A 283 9.73 21.98 12.45
N ILE A 284 9.54 22.42 11.21
CA ILE A 284 9.00 21.60 10.12
C ILE A 284 10.11 21.28 9.13
N TYR A 285 10.34 19.98 8.92
CA TYR A 285 11.42 19.44 8.10
C TYR A 285 10.83 18.78 6.85
N PHE A 286 11.32 19.16 5.67
CA PHE A 286 10.89 18.57 4.40
C PHE A 286 11.94 17.62 3.88
N ILE A 287 11.54 16.38 3.56
CA ILE A 287 12.36 15.38 2.91
C ILE A 287 11.71 15.06 1.56
N THR A 288 12.40 15.42 0.48
CA THR A 288 11.86 15.39 -0.89
C THR A 288 12.64 14.48 -1.83
N GLU A 289 13.78 13.98 -1.39
CA GLU A 289 14.64 13.07 -2.10
C GLU A 289 13.95 11.72 -2.30
N ASN A 290 14.22 11.07 -3.43
CA ASN A 290 13.82 9.67 -3.62
C ASN A 290 14.64 8.81 -2.67
N MET A 291 13.97 7.92 -1.96
CA MET A 291 14.57 7.07 -0.95
C MET A 291 14.47 5.61 -1.36
N SER A 292 15.55 4.87 -1.13
CA SER A 292 15.55 3.42 -1.12
C SER A 292 14.63 2.88 -0.01
N ARG A 293 14.28 1.61 -0.07
CA ARG A 293 13.46 0.99 0.99
C ARG A 293 14.13 1.10 2.35
N LYS A 294 15.46 0.86 2.43
CA LYS A 294 16.23 0.99 3.67
C LYS A 294 16.16 2.40 4.26
N GLU A 295 16.25 3.43 3.43
CA GLU A 295 16.13 4.82 3.89
C GLU A 295 14.72 5.13 4.40
N VAL A 296 13.67 4.63 3.75
CA VAL A 296 12.29 4.81 4.22
C VAL A 296 12.08 4.13 5.57
N ASP A 297 12.54 2.89 5.74
CA ASP A 297 12.47 2.15 6.99
C ASP A 297 13.26 2.86 8.10
N SER A 298 14.46 3.38 7.76
CA SER A 298 15.31 4.15 8.67
C SER A 298 14.66 5.46 9.09
N LEU A 299 14.02 6.19 8.17
CA LEU A 299 13.30 7.42 8.50
C LEU A 299 12.15 7.14 9.47
N MET A 300 11.35 6.09 9.24
CA MET A 300 10.29 5.68 10.16
C MET A 300 10.85 5.29 11.53
N ASN A 301 12.04 4.69 11.58
CA ASN A 301 12.71 4.35 12.84
C ASN A 301 13.31 5.58 13.54
N ALA A 302 13.76 6.60 12.81
CA ALA A 302 14.38 7.82 13.34
C ALA A 302 13.40 8.80 13.99
N VAL A 303 12.11 8.73 13.64
CA VAL A 303 11.05 9.58 14.21
C VAL A 303 10.36 8.90 15.39
N ASP A 304 9.54 9.65 16.14
CA ASP A 304 8.85 9.14 17.32
C ASP A 304 7.44 8.64 17.04
N VAL A 305 6.72 9.27 16.09
CA VAL A 305 5.32 8.98 15.79
C VAL A 305 5.05 9.07 14.29
N LEU A 306 4.33 8.11 13.72
CA LEU A 306 3.75 8.28 12.38
C LEU A 306 2.34 8.85 12.48
N VAL A 307 2.02 9.81 11.59
CA VAL A 307 0.69 10.40 11.47
C VAL A 307 0.12 10.14 10.08
N SER A 308 -1.03 9.47 10.02
CA SER A 308 -1.71 9.11 8.78
C SER A 308 -3.21 9.41 8.87
N LEU A 309 -3.59 10.66 8.64
CA LEU A 309 -5.01 11.07 8.64
C LEU A 309 -5.65 10.84 7.28
N HIS A 310 -5.41 9.67 6.71
CA HIS A 310 -5.92 9.27 5.40
C HIS A 310 -7.46 9.22 5.41
N ARG A 311 -8.04 9.44 4.23
CA ARG A 311 -9.48 9.30 4.02
C ARG A 311 -9.89 7.86 3.73
N SER A 312 -8.98 7.07 3.19
CA SER A 312 -9.15 5.64 3.01
C SER A 312 -7.82 4.97 2.62
N GLU A 313 -7.62 3.73 3.03
CA GLU A 313 -6.49 2.88 2.67
C GLU A 313 -6.95 1.46 2.34
N GLY A 314 -6.32 0.85 1.34
CA GLY A 314 -6.53 -0.56 1.03
C GLY A 314 -5.82 -1.51 1.99
N PHE A 315 -4.74 -1.04 2.64
CA PHE A 315 -4.05 -1.73 3.74
C PHE A 315 -3.43 -0.74 4.72
N GLY A 316 -2.60 0.19 4.25
CA GLY A 316 -1.90 1.14 5.12
C GLY A 316 -0.51 0.64 5.53
N LEU A 317 0.31 0.20 4.56
CA LEU A 317 1.67 -0.31 4.81
C LEU A 317 2.49 0.57 5.76
N PRO A 318 2.60 1.91 5.58
CA PRO A 318 3.38 2.75 6.50
C PRO A 318 2.88 2.70 7.95
N VAL A 319 1.57 2.57 8.16
CA VAL A 319 0.98 2.45 9.50
C VAL A 319 1.43 1.13 10.15
N ALA A 320 1.24 0.00 9.45
CA ALA A 320 1.63 -1.30 9.96
C ALA A 320 3.15 -1.44 10.17
N GLU A 321 3.95 -0.86 9.29
CA GLU A 321 5.42 -0.86 9.37
C GLU A 321 5.93 -0.02 10.55
N SER A 322 5.36 1.16 10.78
CA SER A 322 5.69 1.98 11.97
C SER A 322 5.30 1.27 13.27
N MET A 323 4.13 0.63 13.31
CA MET A 323 3.73 -0.20 14.44
C MET A 323 4.72 -1.34 14.68
N ALA A 324 5.19 -2.02 13.65
CA ALA A 324 6.19 -3.10 13.76
C ALA A 324 7.55 -2.60 14.27
N LEU A 325 7.92 -1.35 13.98
CA LEU A 325 9.10 -0.69 14.54
C LEU A 325 8.91 -0.28 16.02
N GLY A 326 7.71 -0.46 16.59
CA GLY A 326 7.41 -0.04 17.94
C GLY A 326 7.14 1.46 18.06
N LYS A 327 6.78 2.12 16.96
CA LYS A 327 6.40 3.53 16.97
C LYS A 327 4.89 3.68 17.17
N PRO A 328 4.43 4.57 18.05
CA PRO A 328 3.03 4.97 18.08
C PRO A 328 2.58 5.48 16.71
N VAL A 329 1.34 5.19 16.36
CA VAL A 329 0.72 5.73 15.15
C VAL A 329 -0.55 6.49 15.49
N ILE A 330 -0.73 7.67 14.91
CA ILE A 330 -1.98 8.43 14.93
C ILE A 330 -2.60 8.25 13.54
N SER A 331 -3.72 7.56 13.46
CA SER A 331 -4.30 7.21 12.16
C SER A 331 -5.82 7.26 12.19
N THR A 332 -6.44 7.62 11.06
CA THR A 332 -7.90 7.60 10.94
C THR A 332 -8.44 6.20 11.23
N ASN A 333 -9.44 6.10 12.10
CA ASN A 333 -10.06 4.82 12.47
C ASN A 333 -11.05 4.34 11.41
N TRP A 334 -10.60 4.26 10.15
CA TRP A 334 -11.40 3.91 9.00
C TRP A 334 -10.63 3.08 7.99
N SER A 335 -11.35 2.24 7.24
CA SER A 335 -10.85 1.37 6.19
C SER A 335 -9.91 0.27 6.72
N ALA A 336 -8.98 -0.20 5.89
CA ALA A 336 -8.15 -1.35 6.24
C ALA A 336 -7.25 -1.14 7.46
N THR A 337 -6.84 0.08 7.78
CA THR A 337 -6.02 0.33 8.97
C THR A 337 -6.77 0.05 10.27
N ALA A 338 -8.09 0.24 10.30
CA ALA A 338 -8.91 -0.07 11.46
C ALA A 338 -9.00 -1.58 11.76
N GLU A 339 -8.57 -2.45 10.85
CA GLU A 339 -8.55 -3.90 11.05
C GLU A 339 -7.41 -4.37 11.98
N PHE A 340 -6.35 -3.57 12.12
CA PHE A 340 -5.16 -3.93 12.90
C PHE A 340 -4.72 -2.85 13.89
N MET A 341 -5.58 -1.89 14.20
CA MET A 341 -5.31 -0.89 15.23
C MET A 341 -6.56 -0.59 16.06
N ASP A 342 -6.35 -0.42 17.36
CA ASP A 342 -7.31 0.06 18.32
C ASP A 342 -6.60 0.88 19.40
N GLU A 343 -7.32 1.39 20.39
CA GLU A 343 -6.77 2.21 21.48
C GLU A 343 -5.74 1.50 22.35
N SER A 344 -5.68 0.17 22.31
CA SER A 344 -4.70 -0.62 23.07
C SER A 344 -3.32 -0.61 22.43
N CYS A 345 -3.24 -0.36 21.10
CA CYS A 345 -2.00 -0.46 20.34
C CYS A 345 -1.74 0.72 19.38
N ALA A 346 -2.65 1.71 19.33
CA ALA A 346 -2.54 2.87 18.43
C ALA A 346 -3.28 4.08 19.00
N CYS A 347 -3.30 5.17 18.26
CA CYS A 347 -4.12 6.35 18.49
C CYS A 347 -5.14 6.50 17.35
N PRO A 348 -6.26 5.74 17.38
CA PRO A 348 -7.29 5.78 16.35
C PRO A 348 -8.07 7.09 16.41
N VAL A 349 -8.03 7.84 15.31
CA VAL A 349 -8.67 9.16 15.21
C VAL A 349 -10.11 9.01 14.71
N ASP A 350 -11.04 9.63 15.41
CA ASP A 350 -12.44 9.71 15.00
C ASP A 350 -12.58 10.38 13.64
N TYR A 351 -13.67 10.07 12.94
CA TYR A 351 -13.92 10.55 11.59
C TYR A 351 -15.42 10.73 11.31
N GLN A 352 -15.71 11.42 10.23
CA GLN A 352 -17.02 11.48 9.63
C GLN A 352 -16.97 10.97 8.19
N LEU A 353 -17.94 10.14 7.79
CA LEU A 353 -18.07 9.76 6.38
C LEU A 353 -18.62 10.94 5.57
N VAL A 354 -17.86 11.36 4.59
CA VAL A 354 -18.21 12.48 3.71
C VAL A 354 -18.29 12.02 2.26
N ARG A 355 -19.26 12.56 1.51
CA ARG A 355 -19.37 12.28 0.09
C ARG A 355 -18.28 12.99 -0.71
N ILE A 356 -17.67 12.27 -1.63
CA ILE A 356 -16.74 12.82 -2.61
C ILE A 356 -17.51 13.78 -3.50
N ARG A 357 -17.24 15.07 -3.38
CA ARG A 357 -17.98 16.14 -4.07
C ARG A 357 -17.63 16.26 -5.56
N LYS A 358 -16.42 15.89 -5.94
CA LYS A 358 -15.92 15.84 -7.33
C LYS A 358 -15.04 14.60 -7.48
N THR A 359 -15.06 14.00 -8.65
CA THR A 359 -14.17 12.87 -8.97
C THR A 359 -12.71 13.28 -8.78
N VAL A 360 -11.94 12.42 -8.13
CA VAL A 360 -10.50 12.61 -7.86
C VAL A 360 -9.78 11.33 -8.27
N GLY A 361 -9.06 11.36 -9.36
CA GLY A 361 -8.43 10.16 -9.92
C GLY A 361 -9.46 9.05 -10.21
N PRO A 362 -9.30 7.85 -9.61
CA PRO A 362 -10.26 6.74 -9.77
C PRO A 362 -11.48 6.85 -8.83
N TYR A 363 -11.47 7.76 -7.85
CA TYR A 363 -12.52 7.88 -6.84
C TYR A 363 -13.64 8.77 -7.35
N GLU A 364 -14.77 8.13 -7.67
CA GLU A 364 -15.91 8.80 -8.31
C GLU A 364 -16.68 9.69 -7.34
N LYS A 365 -17.16 10.83 -7.87
CA LYS A 365 -18.14 11.67 -7.19
C LYS A 365 -19.33 10.84 -6.70
N GLY A 366 -19.77 11.08 -5.47
CA GLY A 366 -20.89 10.40 -4.85
C GLY A 366 -20.50 9.23 -3.94
N ASN A 367 -19.33 8.61 -4.14
CA ASN A 367 -18.76 7.67 -3.17
C ASN A 367 -18.43 8.40 -1.87
N CYS A 368 -18.18 7.62 -0.81
CA CYS A 368 -17.80 8.15 0.50
C CYS A 368 -16.36 7.77 0.87
N TRP A 369 -15.74 8.60 1.69
CA TRP A 369 -14.51 8.35 2.40
C TRP A 369 -14.53 9.05 3.76
N ALA A 370 -13.58 8.76 4.64
CA ALA A 370 -13.50 9.37 5.97
C ALA A 370 -12.85 10.75 5.91
N GLU A 371 -13.40 11.71 6.65
CA GLU A 371 -12.71 12.95 7.01
C GLU A 371 -12.35 12.86 8.48
N ALA A 372 -11.05 12.81 8.78
CA ALA A 372 -10.53 12.65 10.14
C ALA A 372 -10.83 13.87 11.01
N ASP A 373 -11.09 13.65 12.29
CA ASP A 373 -11.20 14.71 13.29
C ASP A 373 -9.80 15.25 13.63
N VAL A 374 -9.54 16.46 13.15
CA VAL A 374 -8.25 17.13 13.29
C VAL A 374 -7.96 17.49 14.74
N GLU A 375 -8.98 17.86 15.54
CA GLU A 375 -8.82 18.18 16.96
C GLU A 375 -8.49 16.93 17.78
N HIS A 376 -9.16 15.80 17.49
CA HIS A 376 -8.83 14.52 18.11
C HIS A 376 -7.39 14.09 17.79
N ALA A 377 -6.97 14.25 16.52
CA ALA A 377 -5.58 13.98 16.14
C ALA A 377 -4.58 14.89 16.87
N ALA A 378 -4.88 16.20 16.98
CA ALA A 378 -4.06 17.15 17.71
C ALA A 378 -3.97 16.83 19.21
N HIS A 379 -5.07 16.36 19.81
CA HIS A 379 -5.08 15.87 21.20
C HIS A 379 -4.12 14.67 21.38
N TYR A 380 -4.14 13.69 20.48
CA TYR A 380 -3.18 12.58 20.52
C TYR A 380 -1.74 13.02 20.33
N MET A 381 -1.48 14.00 19.45
CA MET A 381 -0.13 14.55 19.27
C MET A 381 0.39 15.16 20.58
N ARG A 382 -0.39 16.01 21.24
CA ARG A 382 -0.01 16.59 22.54
C ARG A 382 0.22 15.51 23.60
N ARG A 383 -0.70 14.57 23.73
CA ARG A 383 -0.62 13.50 24.73
C ARG A 383 0.64 12.63 24.56
N LEU A 384 1.00 12.26 23.34
CA LEU A 384 2.21 11.49 23.05
C LEU A 384 3.49 12.29 23.33
N TRP A 385 3.46 13.58 23.08
CA TRP A 385 4.58 14.48 23.34
C TRP A 385 4.77 14.75 24.83
N GLU A 386 3.69 14.98 25.58
CA GLU A 386 3.69 15.27 27.03
C GLU A 386 4.02 14.01 27.86
N ASP A 387 3.41 12.87 27.54
CA ASP A 387 3.59 11.59 28.25
C ASP A 387 4.44 10.60 27.43
N LYS A 388 5.77 10.68 27.62
CA LYS A 388 6.72 9.75 26.99
C LYS A 388 6.49 8.28 27.41
N GLY A 389 5.96 8.05 28.62
CA GLY A 389 5.59 6.73 29.08
C GLY A 389 4.41 6.17 28.31
N TYR A 390 3.40 7.00 28.04
CA TYR A 390 2.26 6.63 27.18
C TYR A 390 2.76 6.33 25.74
N ALA A 391 3.58 7.19 25.17
CA ALA A 391 4.15 6.97 23.84
C ALA A 391 4.90 5.63 23.76
N HIS A 392 5.76 5.34 24.74
CA HIS A 392 6.51 4.08 24.80
C HIS A 392 5.59 2.86 24.93
N ARG A 393 4.60 2.89 25.83
CA ARG A 393 3.65 1.78 26.01
C ARG A 393 2.85 1.53 24.74
N THR A 394 2.32 2.58 24.11
CA THR A 394 1.57 2.48 22.85
C THR A 394 2.43 1.86 21.73
N GLY A 395 3.67 2.30 21.58
CA GLY A 395 4.60 1.74 20.58
C GLY A 395 4.93 0.26 20.86
N ALA A 396 5.18 -0.10 22.14
CA ALA A 396 5.45 -1.48 22.52
C ALA A 396 4.24 -2.40 22.25
N SER A 397 3.04 -1.94 22.56
CA SER A 397 1.78 -2.66 22.26
C SER A 397 1.57 -2.79 20.75
N ALA A 398 1.85 -1.74 19.97
CA ALA A 398 1.78 -1.77 18.52
C ALA A 398 2.70 -2.85 17.92
N LYS A 399 3.97 -2.88 18.35
CA LYS A 399 4.93 -3.92 17.93
C LYS A 399 4.47 -5.32 18.27
N ALA A 400 3.98 -5.52 19.48
CA ALA A 400 3.47 -6.82 19.94
C ALA A 400 2.25 -7.27 19.13
N TYR A 401 1.33 -6.35 18.81
CA TYR A 401 0.15 -6.64 18.00
C TYR A 401 0.55 -7.09 16.58
N ILE A 402 1.38 -6.32 15.88
CA ILE A 402 1.82 -6.65 14.52
C ILE A 402 2.59 -7.98 14.50
N GLY A 403 3.51 -8.18 15.45
CA GLY A 403 4.30 -9.41 15.58
C GLY A 403 3.46 -10.67 15.85
N LYS A 404 2.24 -10.50 16.35
CA LYS A 404 1.30 -11.59 16.57
C LYS A 404 0.36 -11.84 15.36
N HIS A 405 -0.12 -10.78 14.72
CA HIS A 405 -1.25 -10.87 13.79
C HIS A 405 -0.86 -10.72 12.30
N LEU A 406 0.17 -9.94 11.97
CA LEU A 406 0.59 -9.71 10.58
C LEU A 406 1.92 -10.41 10.29
N THR A 407 2.00 -11.70 10.57
CA THR A 407 3.22 -12.50 10.38
C THR A 407 3.23 -13.23 9.05
N TYR A 408 4.41 -13.56 8.54
CA TYR A 408 4.58 -14.43 7.38
C TYR A 408 3.91 -15.78 7.57
N ARG A 409 3.99 -16.35 8.77
CA ARG A 409 3.34 -17.63 9.09
C ARG A 409 1.84 -17.53 8.92
N HIS A 410 1.21 -16.48 9.45
CA HIS A 410 -0.23 -16.29 9.33
C HIS A 410 -0.67 -16.17 7.86
N ALA A 411 -0.01 -15.33 7.07
CA ALA A 411 -0.29 -15.19 5.65
C ALA A 411 -0.07 -16.51 4.88
N ALA A 412 1.04 -17.20 5.16
CA ALA A 412 1.36 -18.49 4.54
C ALA A 412 0.35 -19.59 4.90
N ASP A 413 -0.14 -19.65 6.13
CA ASP A 413 -1.13 -20.64 6.54
C ASP A 413 -2.46 -20.45 5.81
N ILE A 414 -2.89 -19.19 5.58
CA ILE A 414 -4.07 -18.89 4.75
C ILE A 414 -3.85 -19.41 3.32
N VAL A 415 -2.69 -19.09 2.73
CA VAL A 415 -2.34 -19.54 1.36
C VAL A 415 -2.29 -21.06 1.26
N LYS A 416 -1.63 -21.75 2.21
CA LYS A 416 -1.55 -23.21 2.24
C LYS A 416 -2.93 -23.87 2.32
N ASN A 417 -3.78 -23.36 3.22
CA ASN A 417 -5.14 -23.87 3.37
C ASN A 417 -5.95 -23.68 2.08
N ARG A 418 -5.74 -22.55 1.40
CA ARG A 418 -6.43 -22.30 0.14
C ARG A 418 -5.93 -23.19 -0.98
N LEU A 419 -4.62 -23.40 -1.10
CA LEU A 419 -4.04 -24.33 -2.08
C LEU A 419 -4.56 -25.75 -1.89
N LYS A 420 -4.67 -26.23 -0.64
CA LYS A 420 -5.30 -27.54 -0.33
C LYS A 420 -6.75 -27.60 -0.80
N ALA A 421 -7.54 -26.54 -0.57
CA ALA A 421 -8.93 -26.49 -1.01
C ALA A 421 -9.06 -26.47 -2.54
N ILE A 422 -8.19 -25.77 -3.25
CA ILE A 422 -8.14 -25.74 -4.73
C ILE A 422 -7.77 -27.14 -5.25
N ASP A 423 -6.76 -27.77 -4.66
CA ASP A 423 -6.35 -29.13 -5.04
C ASP A 423 -7.45 -30.17 -4.73
N GLY A 424 -8.25 -29.97 -3.69
CA GLY A 424 -9.42 -30.78 -3.34
C GLY A 424 -10.65 -30.55 -4.23
N GLN A 425 -10.82 -29.42 -4.88
CA GLN A 425 -12.01 -29.04 -5.65
C GLN A 425 -12.16 -29.71 -7.02
N GLY A 426 -11.23 -30.50 -7.45
CA GLY A 426 -11.25 -31.16 -8.75
C GLY A 426 -11.90 -32.56 -8.74
N LYS A 427 -13.08 -32.75 -8.11
CA LYS A 427 -13.91 -33.96 -8.30
C LYS A 427 -15.17 -33.62 -9.04
#